data_46ac3f6aa1a590757c9fdbf6bd7899ef
#
_entry.id   46ac3f6aa1a590757c9fdbf6bd7899ef
#
_cell.length_a   1.000
_cell.length_b   1.000
_cell.length_c   1.000
_cell.angle_alpha   90.00
_cell.angle_beta   90.00
_cell.angle_gamma   90.00
#
_symmetry.space_group_name_H-M   'P 1'
#
loop_
_entity.id
_entity.type
_entity.pdbx_description
1 polymer ?
#
loop_
_entity_poly.entity_id
_entity_poly.type
_entity_poly.pdbx_seq_one_letter_code
_entity_poly.pdbx_strand_id
1 'polypeptide(L)'
;MEEKIFAKLGRAAVLEQLAEEASEVAQAALKMARIIRGENPTPKTHMEARADLEEELADFRVCVEVLDRNDLIFEMEIIKKLSEVKMKRWLDRLENMRG
;
A
#
# COMPACT_ATOMS: atom_id res chain seq x y z
N MET A 1 12.43 -3.98 17.27
CA MET A 1 11.13 -4.66 17.10
C MET A 1 11.02 -5.43 15.80
N GLU A 2 11.46 -4.86 14.69
CA GLU A 2 11.38 -5.50 13.38
C GLU A 2 12.14 -6.82 13.35
N GLU A 3 13.33 -6.86 13.94
CA GLU A 3 14.16 -8.08 14.00
C GLU A 3 13.46 -9.21 14.73
N LYS A 4 12.75 -8.87 15.81
CA LYS A 4 12.05 -9.89 16.60
C LYS A 4 10.86 -10.45 15.85
N ILE A 5 10.12 -9.60 15.14
CA ILE A 5 8.98 -10.03 14.34
C ILE A 5 9.48 -10.97 13.24
N PHE A 6 10.52 -10.54 12.53
CA PHE A 6 11.10 -11.34 11.43
C PHE A 6 11.63 -12.68 11.94
N ALA A 7 12.32 -12.68 13.08
CA ALA A 7 12.88 -13.91 13.65
C ALA A 7 11.78 -14.91 14.03
N LYS A 8 10.64 -14.43 14.49
CA LYS A 8 9.53 -15.30 14.89
C LYS A 8 8.74 -15.85 13.70
N LEU A 9 8.55 -15.04 12.67
CA LEU A 9 7.71 -15.41 11.55
C LEU A 9 8.48 -16.00 10.36
N GLY A 10 9.63 -15.43 10.05
CA GLY A 10 10.40 -15.84 8.88
C GLY A 10 9.95 -15.14 7.61
N ARG A 11 10.79 -15.26 6.59
CA ARG A 11 10.65 -14.58 5.30
C ARG A 11 9.31 -14.83 4.60
N ALA A 12 8.97 -16.10 4.44
CA ALA A 12 7.76 -16.46 3.70
C ALA A 12 6.49 -15.94 4.39
N ALA A 13 6.43 -16.07 5.72
CA ALA A 13 5.25 -15.63 6.46
C ALA A 13 5.06 -14.13 6.39
N VAL A 14 6.16 -13.36 6.44
CA VAL A 14 6.05 -11.90 6.35
C VAL A 14 5.62 -11.48 4.93
N LEU A 15 6.11 -12.17 3.89
CA LEU A 15 5.66 -11.90 2.52
C LEU A 15 4.18 -12.22 2.33
N GLU A 16 3.70 -13.30 2.92
CA GLU A 16 2.27 -13.64 2.89
C GLU A 16 1.45 -12.58 3.61
N GLN A 17 1.95 -12.09 4.74
CA GLN A 17 1.28 -11.01 5.47
C GLN A 17 1.24 -9.73 4.65
N LEU A 18 2.34 -9.43 3.94
CA LEU A 18 2.39 -8.28 3.04
C LEU A 18 1.30 -8.36 1.98
N ALA A 19 1.11 -9.53 1.40
CA ALA A 19 0.08 -9.76 0.38
C ALA A 19 -1.33 -9.56 0.95
N GLU A 20 -1.57 -10.07 2.16
CA GLU A 20 -2.85 -9.88 2.85
C GLU A 20 -3.14 -8.40 3.10
N GLU A 21 -2.15 -7.69 3.63
CA GLU A 21 -2.32 -6.26 3.91
C GLU A 21 -2.51 -5.44 2.64
N ALA A 22 -1.84 -5.82 1.54
CA ALA A 22 -2.05 -5.16 0.26
C ALA A 22 -3.49 -5.32 -0.22
N SER A 23 -4.08 -6.49 -0.01
CA SER A 23 -5.48 -6.75 -0.33
C SER A 23 -6.43 -5.87 0.49
N GLU A 24 -6.14 -5.72 1.79
CA GLU A 24 -6.95 -4.87 2.66
C GLU A 24 -6.86 -3.39 2.27
N VAL A 25 -5.66 -2.94 1.89
CA VAL A 25 -5.46 -1.57 1.38
C VAL A 25 -6.30 -1.36 0.12
N ALA A 26 -6.28 -2.33 -0.79
CA ALA A 26 -7.06 -2.26 -2.03
C ALA A 26 -8.56 -2.09 -1.75
N GLN A 27 -9.09 -2.88 -0.83
CA GLN A 27 -10.49 -2.82 -0.45
C GLN A 27 -10.86 -1.47 0.17
N ALA A 28 -10.04 -0.98 1.08
CA ALA A 28 -10.27 0.30 1.74
C ALA A 28 -10.20 1.46 0.76
N ALA A 29 -9.25 1.43 -0.18
CA ALA A 29 -9.09 2.45 -1.20
C ALA A 29 -10.29 2.51 -2.14
N LEU A 30 -10.79 1.35 -2.57
CA LEU A 30 -11.96 1.26 -3.44
C LEU A 30 -13.22 1.77 -2.74
N LYS A 31 -13.38 1.46 -1.47
CA LYS A 31 -14.49 2.00 -0.66
C LYS A 31 -14.46 3.51 -0.62
N MET A 32 -13.28 4.06 -0.36
CA MET A 32 -13.09 5.51 -0.30
C MET A 32 -13.43 6.16 -1.64
N ALA A 33 -12.99 5.55 -2.73
CA ALA A 33 -13.27 6.06 -4.07
C ALA A 33 -14.77 6.10 -4.35
N ARG A 34 -15.51 5.05 -3.96
CA ARG A 34 -16.97 5.01 -4.13
C ARG A 34 -17.67 6.10 -3.33
N ILE A 35 -17.21 6.33 -2.11
CA ILE A 35 -17.77 7.38 -1.26
C ILE A 35 -17.55 8.77 -1.88
N ILE A 36 -16.34 9.02 -2.37
CA ILE A 36 -15.99 10.30 -3.00
C ILE A 36 -16.83 10.54 -4.25
N ARG A 37 -17.05 9.50 -5.06
CA ARG A 37 -17.85 9.62 -6.28
C ARG A 37 -19.34 9.66 -6.04
N GLY A 38 -19.80 9.32 -4.84
CA GLY A 38 -21.22 9.24 -4.54
C GLY A 38 -21.89 8.03 -5.18
N GLU A 39 -21.11 7.08 -5.67
CA GLU A 39 -21.63 5.84 -6.26
C GLU A 39 -21.76 4.79 -5.18
N ASN A 40 -22.77 3.92 -5.27
CA ASN A 40 -22.97 2.84 -4.30
C ASN A 40 -22.90 3.35 -2.84
N PRO A 41 -23.98 3.96 -2.35
CA PRO A 41 -23.99 4.46 -0.97
C PRO A 41 -23.54 3.38 0.02
N THR A 42 -22.59 3.73 0.85
CA THR A 42 -22.12 2.84 1.91
C THR A 42 -22.54 3.42 3.26
N PRO A 43 -22.70 2.59 4.30
CA PRO A 43 -23.09 3.09 5.61
C PRO A 43 -21.97 3.87 6.32
N LYS A 44 -20.79 3.99 5.73
CA LYS A 44 -19.66 4.69 6.33
C LYS A 44 -19.55 6.12 5.84
N THR A 45 -19.15 7.02 6.74
CA THR A 45 -18.86 8.40 6.38
C THR A 45 -17.49 8.49 5.72
N HIS A 46 -17.21 9.62 5.08
CA HIS A 46 -15.92 9.92 4.49
C HIS A 46 -14.80 9.81 5.53
N MET A 47 -15.01 10.35 6.73
CA MET A 47 -14.02 10.31 7.82
C MET A 47 -13.75 8.90 8.32
N GLU A 48 -14.79 8.08 8.43
CA GLU A 48 -14.65 6.69 8.84
C GLU A 48 -13.85 5.89 7.80
N ALA A 49 -14.16 6.09 6.53
CA ALA A 49 -13.45 5.40 5.43
C ALA A 49 -12.00 5.83 5.36
N ARG A 50 -11.72 7.11 5.62
CA ARG A 50 -10.35 7.61 5.68
C ARG A 50 -9.56 6.96 6.81
N ALA A 51 -10.17 6.87 7.99
CA ALA A 51 -9.52 6.23 9.13
C ALA A 51 -9.21 4.76 8.86
N ASP A 52 -10.14 4.05 8.21
CA ASP A 52 -9.94 2.66 7.83
C ASP A 52 -8.76 2.53 6.87
N LEU A 53 -8.68 3.40 5.87
CA LEU A 53 -7.59 3.38 4.90
C LEU A 53 -6.24 3.66 5.58
N GLU A 54 -6.20 4.64 6.48
CA GLU A 54 -4.97 4.95 7.22
C GLU A 54 -4.51 3.75 8.04
N GLU A 55 -5.42 3.04 8.67
CA GLU A 55 -5.11 1.86 9.47
C GLU A 55 -4.54 0.73 8.59
N GLU A 56 -5.15 0.49 7.44
CA GLU A 56 -4.67 -0.55 6.52
C GLU A 56 -3.31 -0.19 5.92
N LEU A 57 -3.09 1.09 5.63
CA LEU A 57 -1.78 1.55 5.15
C LEU A 57 -0.69 1.38 6.21
N ALA A 58 -1.04 1.58 7.49
CA ALA A 58 -0.11 1.36 8.59
C ALA A 58 0.28 -0.11 8.69
N ASP A 59 -0.69 -1.01 8.59
CA ASP A 59 -0.43 -2.45 8.61
C ASP A 59 0.48 -2.88 7.46
N PHE A 60 0.21 -2.36 6.27
CA PHE A 60 1.03 -2.63 5.09
C PHE A 60 2.46 -2.11 5.29
N ARG A 61 2.58 -0.90 5.78
CA ARG A 61 3.89 -0.27 6.01
C ARG A 61 4.75 -1.06 6.99
N VAL A 62 4.14 -1.60 8.04
CA VAL A 62 4.87 -2.43 9.01
C VAL A 62 5.52 -3.63 8.32
N CYS A 63 4.79 -4.31 7.44
CA CYS A 63 5.33 -5.44 6.69
C CYS A 63 6.50 -5.02 5.80
N VAL A 64 6.37 -3.88 5.11
CA VAL A 64 7.42 -3.34 4.27
C VAL A 64 8.69 -3.06 5.09
N GLU A 65 8.54 -2.43 6.25
CA GLU A 65 9.67 -2.11 7.12
C GLU A 65 10.37 -3.36 7.67
N VAL A 66 9.60 -4.37 8.04
CA VAL A 66 10.17 -5.62 8.54
C VAL A 66 11.01 -6.30 7.45
N LEU A 67 10.52 -6.34 6.23
CA LEU A 67 11.24 -6.95 5.11
C LEU A 67 12.46 -6.15 4.69
N ASP A 68 12.33 -4.83 4.63
CA ASP A 68 13.42 -3.95 4.23
C ASP A 68 14.63 -4.08 5.15
N ARG A 69 14.39 -4.15 6.45
CA ARG A 69 15.48 -4.17 7.43
C ARG A 69 16.14 -5.51 7.62
N ASN A 70 15.44 -6.58 7.39
CA ASN A 70 15.90 -7.88 7.88
C ASN A 70 16.31 -8.89 6.83
N ASP A 71 15.87 -8.75 5.59
CA ASP A 71 16.11 -9.83 4.63
C ASP A 71 16.56 -9.41 3.25
N LEU A 72 16.64 -8.15 2.96
CA LEU A 72 17.10 -7.66 1.66
C LEU A 72 16.37 -8.29 0.46
N ILE A 73 15.09 -8.65 0.67
CA ILE A 73 14.25 -9.14 -0.43
C ILE A 73 14.11 -8.03 -1.46
N PHE A 74 14.11 -6.80 -0.99
CA PHE A 74 14.12 -5.63 -1.85
C PHE A 74 14.93 -4.52 -1.17
N GLU A 75 15.29 -3.51 -1.92
CA GLU A 75 15.99 -2.34 -1.41
C GLU A 75 15.13 -1.09 -1.63
N MET A 76 14.87 -0.35 -0.55
CA MET A 76 14.07 0.87 -0.63
C MET A 76 14.64 1.91 -1.57
N GLU A 77 15.97 2.01 -1.68
CA GLU A 77 16.59 2.96 -2.61
C GLU A 77 16.23 2.65 -4.06
N ILE A 78 16.18 1.39 -4.42
CA ILE A 78 15.79 0.97 -5.76
C ILE A 78 14.31 1.26 -5.99
N ILE A 79 13.47 0.96 -4.98
CA ILE A 79 12.04 1.23 -5.07
C ILE A 79 11.78 2.73 -5.27
N LYS A 80 12.49 3.58 -4.53
CA LYS A 80 12.36 5.04 -4.67
C LYS A 80 12.72 5.51 -6.07
N LYS A 81 13.83 5.03 -6.61
CA LYS A 81 14.27 5.38 -7.96
C LYS A 81 13.27 4.93 -9.03
N LEU A 82 12.79 3.71 -8.90
CA LEU A 82 11.78 3.17 -9.81
C LEU A 82 10.47 3.96 -9.70
N SER A 83 10.11 4.38 -8.49
CA SER A 83 8.89 5.16 -8.26
C SER A 83 8.93 6.49 -9.00
N GLU A 84 10.08 7.16 -8.99
CA GLU A 84 10.26 8.43 -9.70
C GLU A 84 10.07 8.25 -11.21
N VAL A 85 10.68 7.22 -11.78
CA VAL A 85 10.56 6.91 -13.20
C VAL A 85 9.11 6.60 -13.56
N LYS A 86 8.44 5.79 -12.74
CA LYS A 86 7.05 5.38 -12.98
C LYS A 86 6.08 6.55 -12.86
N MET A 87 6.32 7.45 -11.91
CA MET A 87 5.49 8.64 -11.73
C MET A 87 5.57 9.55 -12.95
N LYS A 88 6.77 9.77 -13.47
CA LYS A 88 6.97 10.57 -14.67
C LYS A 88 6.30 9.93 -15.88
N ARG A 89 6.44 8.62 -16.03
CA ARG A 89 5.81 7.86 -17.12
C ARG A 89 4.28 7.97 -17.05
N TRP A 90 3.74 7.89 -15.86
CA TRP A 90 2.30 8.02 -15.63
C TRP A 90 1.81 9.41 -16.06
N LEU A 91 2.52 10.44 -15.63
CA LEU A 91 2.19 11.81 -16.01
C LEU A 91 2.24 12.00 -17.52
N ASP A 92 3.30 11.50 -18.18
CA ASP A 92 3.43 11.59 -19.63
C ASP A 92 2.26 10.93 -20.35
N ARG A 93 1.81 9.77 -19.86
CA ARG A 93 0.65 9.09 -20.43
C ARG A 93 -0.63 9.91 -20.28
N LEU A 94 -0.82 10.51 -19.12
CA LEU A 94 -2.00 11.32 -18.85
C LEU A 94 -2.03 12.56 -19.75
N GLU A 95 -0.88 13.19 -19.94
CA GLU A 95 -0.78 14.36 -20.83
C GLU A 95 -1.00 13.99 -22.28
N ASN A 96 -0.51 12.85 -22.73
CA ASN A 96 -0.72 12.37 -24.10
C ASN A 96 -2.15 11.94 -24.40
N MET A 97 -2.91 11.62 -23.39
CA MET A 97 -4.34 11.27 -23.56
C MET A 97 -5.22 12.45 -23.95
N ARG A 98 -4.68 13.65 -23.89
CA ARG A 98 -5.40 14.86 -24.26
C ARG A 98 -5.43 15.11 -25.76
N GLY A 99 -4.60 14.44 -26.49
CA GLY A 99 -4.50 14.57 -27.94
C GLY A 99 -5.68 13.95 -28.66
#